data_19257779f18323edc3cf5ca2b950527d
#
_entry.id   19257779f18323edc3cf5ca2b950527d
#
_cell.length_a   1.000
_cell.length_b   1.000
_cell.length_c   1.000
_cell.angle_alpha   90.00
_cell.angle_beta   90.00
_cell.angle_gamma   90.00
#
_symmetry.space_group_name_H-M   'P 1'
#
loop_
_entity.id
_entity.type
_entity.pdbx_description
1 polymer ?
#
loop_
_entity_poly.entity_id
_entity_poly.type
_entity_poly.pdbx_seq_one_letter_code
_entity_poly.pdbx_strand_id
1 'polypeptide(L)'
;YGDELVLSNGTTYRVTRSGSVEKIVVPEGTHTLNLTEDRDPNIGVQIGGPVLLSIDKFPNMPDLNIFGFATLTGFSTANLESVPSYLPSNITNISYLFSKCRNFTGAGVENWDVRHVISMKNLFYKCYKFNGDLSKWNTESLVDMRGIFENCYLFNKPLLNFKVDKVVDMDRAFSNARVFNQYLGNWCVTNIMEKPSGFSDSSALTIENLPV
;
A
#
# COMPACT_ATOMS: atom_id res chain seq x y z
N TYR A 1 13.54 8.17 25.84
CA TYR A 1 12.61 8.97 25.05
C TYR A 1 11.74 7.97 24.30
N GLY A 2 10.40 8.05 24.42
CA GLY A 2 9.42 7.15 23.78
C GLY A 2 8.49 7.95 22.89
N ASP A 3 8.07 7.35 21.78
CA ASP A 3 7.03 7.91 20.93
C ASP A 3 5.69 7.88 21.67
N GLU A 4 4.84 8.85 21.44
CA GLU A 4 3.50 8.91 22.01
C GLU A 4 2.45 8.78 20.92
N LEU A 5 1.54 7.83 21.08
CA LEU A 5 0.30 7.75 20.32
C LEU A 5 -0.78 8.50 21.11
N VAL A 6 -1.22 9.62 20.58
CA VAL A 6 -2.32 10.39 21.18
C VAL A 6 -3.59 10.10 20.40
N LEU A 7 -4.60 9.57 21.07
CA LEU A 7 -5.90 9.30 20.47
C LEU A 7 -6.77 10.57 20.46
N SER A 8 -7.76 10.60 19.57
CA SER A 8 -8.70 11.72 19.46
C SER A 8 -9.49 11.99 20.77
N ASN A 9 -9.60 11.01 21.65
CA ASN A 9 -10.18 11.15 22.98
C ASN A 9 -9.19 11.62 24.07
N GLY A 10 -7.95 11.98 23.69
CA GLY A 10 -6.89 12.43 24.59
C GLY A 10 -6.12 11.33 25.30
N THR A 11 -6.43 10.06 25.06
CA THR A 11 -5.67 8.95 25.63
C THR A 11 -4.29 8.86 24.99
N THR A 12 -3.24 8.83 25.80
CA THR A 12 -1.86 8.74 25.34
C THR A 12 -1.29 7.36 25.63
N TYR A 13 -0.72 6.72 24.61
CA TYR A 13 0.06 5.49 24.76
C TYR A 13 1.53 5.79 24.52
N ARG A 14 2.41 5.34 25.41
CA ARG A 14 3.86 5.39 25.21
C ARG A 14 4.33 4.15 24.48
N VAL A 15 5.07 4.36 23.39
CA VAL A 15 5.76 3.30 22.67
C VAL A 15 7.18 3.19 23.25
N THR A 16 7.46 2.12 24.01
CA THR A 16 8.80 1.87 24.55
C THR A 16 9.64 1.09 23.55
N ARG A 17 10.87 1.53 23.33
CA ARG A 17 11.80 0.89 22.38
C ARG A 17 12.38 -0.40 22.99
N SER A 18 12.07 -1.53 22.41
CA SER A 18 12.91 -2.71 22.52
C SER A 18 12.92 -3.37 21.14
N GLY A 19 14.06 -3.51 20.50
CA GLY A 19 14.38 -4.08 19.17
C GLY A 19 13.43 -5.06 18.45
N SER A 20 12.18 -5.06 18.79
CA SER A 20 11.09 -5.83 18.21
C SER A 20 9.93 -4.89 17.88
N VAL A 21 9.24 -5.17 16.81
CA VAL A 21 8.03 -4.45 16.37
C VAL A 21 7.03 -4.39 17.51
N GLU A 22 6.83 -3.23 18.11
CA GLU A 22 5.81 -3.04 19.12
C GLU A 22 4.43 -2.91 18.47
N LYS A 23 3.50 -3.65 19.04
CA LYS A 23 2.14 -3.74 18.57
C LYS A 23 1.27 -2.80 19.39
N ILE A 24 0.80 -1.73 18.77
CA ILE A 24 -0.16 -0.83 19.41
C ILE A 24 -1.57 -1.28 19.00
N VAL A 25 -2.36 -1.70 19.97
CA VAL A 25 -3.80 -1.94 19.78
C VAL A 25 -4.52 -0.62 20.02
N VAL A 26 -5.04 -0.04 18.95
CA VAL A 26 -5.78 1.22 19.01
C VAL A 26 -7.26 0.90 19.24
N PRO A 27 -7.94 1.51 20.25
CA PRO A 27 -9.38 1.35 20.45
C PRO A 27 -10.19 1.81 19.23
N GLU A 28 -11.48 1.44 19.20
CA GLU A 28 -12.38 1.85 18.12
C GLU A 28 -12.44 3.38 17.98
N GLY A 29 -12.35 3.88 16.74
CA GLY A 29 -12.47 5.31 16.42
C GLY A 29 -11.39 5.81 15.47
N THR A 30 -11.43 7.11 15.16
CA THR A 30 -10.41 7.82 14.40
C THR A 30 -9.28 8.27 15.32
N HIS A 31 -8.04 8.01 14.95
CA HIS A 31 -6.88 8.30 15.78
C HIS A 31 -5.82 9.04 14.99
N THR A 32 -5.17 10.03 15.66
CA THR A 32 -4.00 10.72 15.12
C THR A 32 -2.75 10.12 15.74
N LEU A 33 -1.81 9.70 14.90
CA LEU A 33 -0.52 9.20 15.32
C LEU A 33 0.50 10.33 15.27
N ASN A 34 1.02 10.74 16.42
CA ASN A 34 2.12 11.68 16.52
C ASN A 34 3.40 10.91 16.85
N LEU A 35 4.37 10.93 15.96
CA LEU A 35 5.67 10.32 16.16
C LEU A 35 6.69 11.42 16.43
N THR A 36 7.55 11.20 17.43
CA THR A 36 8.62 12.14 17.77
C THR A 36 9.81 12.01 16.81
N GLU A 37 10.57 13.09 16.63
CA GLU A 37 11.64 13.21 15.62
C GLU A 37 12.86 12.30 15.87
N ASP A 38 13.00 11.71 17.05
CA ASP A 38 14.16 10.90 17.47
C ASP A 38 13.98 9.40 17.14
N ARG A 39 13.77 9.05 15.87
CA ARG A 39 13.59 7.65 15.47
C ARG A 39 14.82 7.05 14.83
N ASP A 40 15.03 5.76 15.13
CA ASP A 40 15.92 4.91 14.32
C ASP A 40 15.31 4.74 12.91
N PRO A 41 16.00 5.19 11.84
CA PRO A 41 15.51 5.14 10.47
C PRO A 41 15.30 3.70 9.95
N ASN A 42 15.84 2.70 10.65
CA ASN A 42 15.71 1.29 10.29
C ASN A 42 14.48 0.61 10.90
N ILE A 43 13.72 1.29 11.74
CA ILE A 43 12.52 0.73 12.36
C ILE A 43 11.29 1.14 11.56
N GLY A 44 10.66 0.18 10.88
CA GLY A 44 9.37 0.36 10.23
C GLY A 44 8.25 0.66 11.24
N VAL A 45 7.36 1.58 10.90
CA VAL A 45 6.14 1.81 11.69
C VAL A 45 5.05 0.89 11.18
N GLN A 46 4.53 0.06 12.06
CA GLN A 46 3.31 -0.71 11.80
C GLN A 46 2.17 -0.11 12.58
N ILE A 47 1.13 0.31 11.87
CA ILE A 47 -0.11 0.78 12.46
C ILE A 47 -1.18 -0.26 12.12
N GLY A 48 -1.76 -0.87 13.13
CA GLY A 48 -2.79 -1.87 12.92
C GLY A 48 -3.64 -2.07 14.16
N GLY A 49 -4.88 -2.42 13.94
CA GLY A 49 -5.84 -2.78 14.97
C GLY A 49 -7.14 -3.20 14.33
N PRO A 50 -8.02 -3.93 15.05
CA PRO A 50 -9.26 -4.44 14.47
C PRO A 50 -10.22 -3.33 14.02
N VAL A 51 -9.96 -2.07 14.37
CA VAL A 51 -10.92 -0.98 14.24
C VAL A 51 -10.32 0.34 13.77
N LEU A 52 -9.14 0.31 13.12
CA LEU A 52 -8.61 1.51 12.48
C LEU A 52 -9.47 1.85 11.26
N LEU A 53 -10.26 2.93 11.35
CA LEU A 53 -11.17 3.36 10.29
C LEU A 53 -10.52 4.35 9.32
N SER A 54 -9.72 5.29 9.84
CA SER A 54 -9.06 6.30 9.00
C SER A 54 -7.71 6.72 9.56
N ILE A 55 -6.92 7.32 8.68
CA ILE A 55 -5.67 8.00 9.03
C ILE A 55 -5.79 9.41 8.49
N ASP A 56 -5.79 10.40 9.37
CA ASP A 56 -5.99 11.81 8.98
C ASP A 56 -4.70 12.46 8.50
N LYS A 57 -3.55 12.03 9.02
CA LYS A 57 -2.24 12.59 8.69
C LYS A 57 -1.15 11.53 8.81
N PHE A 58 -0.26 11.46 7.82
CA PHE A 58 0.98 10.72 7.99
C PHE A 58 1.90 11.48 8.95
N PRO A 59 2.61 10.75 9.82
CA PRO A 59 3.63 11.36 10.65
C PRO A 59 4.73 12.00 9.78
N ASN A 60 5.31 13.10 10.26
CA ASN A 60 6.48 13.67 9.62
C ASN A 60 7.69 12.80 9.97
N MET A 61 8.16 12.02 9.02
CA MET A 61 9.27 11.08 9.21
C MET A 61 10.28 11.28 8.07
N PRO A 62 11.25 12.20 8.25
CA PRO A 62 12.18 12.56 7.18
C PRO A 62 13.06 11.39 6.72
N ASP A 63 13.31 10.40 7.56
CA ASP A 63 14.26 9.32 7.31
C ASP A 63 13.61 7.94 7.12
N LEU A 64 12.27 7.87 7.04
CA LEU A 64 11.59 6.59 6.89
C LEU A 64 11.44 6.21 5.41
N ASN A 65 12.20 5.22 4.96
CA ASN A 65 12.12 4.69 3.59
C ASN A 65 11.09 3.55 3.45
N ILE A 66 10.64 2.97 4.55
CA ILE A 66 9.69 1.86 4.54
C ILE A 66 8.50 2.25 5.41
N PHE A 67 7.34 2.31 4.79
CA PHE A 67 6.08 2.56 5.47
C PHE A 67 5.17 1.36 5.22
N GLY A 68 4.84 0.61 6.26
CA GLY A 68 4.03 -0.60 6.10
C GLY A 68 2.92 -0.67 7.13
N PHE A 69 1.68 -0.79 6.66
CA PHE A 69 0.54 -1.28 7.44
C PHE A 69 0.46 -2.80 7.23
N ALA A 70 1.49 -3.52 7.65
CA ALA A 70 1.45 -4.96 7.58
C ALA A 70 0.67 -5.50 8.78
N THR A 71 -0.42 -6.19 8.52
CA THR A 71 -0.99 -7.05 9.52
C THR A 71 -0.10 -8.27 9.67
N LEU A 72 0.83 -8.22 10.62
CA LEU A 72 1.39 -9.46 11.14
C LEU A 72 0.26 -10.24 11.80
N THR A 73 0.00 -11.42 11.26
CA THR A 73 -0.83 -12.52 11.81
C THR A 73 -1.81 -12.12 12.92
N GLY A 74 -3.05 -11.89 12.56
CA GLY A 74 -4.17 -11.80 13.50
C GLY A 74 -4.81 -10.41 13.70
N PHE A 75 -4.31 -9.33 13.07
CA PHE A 75 -4.99 -8.05 13.10
C PHE A 75 -5.43 -7.66 11.70
N SER A 76 -6.72 -7.61 11.56
CA SER A 76 -7.39 -7.15 10.36
C SER A 76 -7.52 -5.61 10.46
N THR A 77 -6.81 -4.87 9.62
CA THR A 77 -7.19 -3.51 9.28
C THR A 77 -8.38 -3.53 8.32
N ALA A 78 -9.24 -4.55 8.49
CA ALA A 78 -10.34 -4.82 7.56
C ALA A 78 -11.28 -3.62 7.38
N ASN A 79 -11.29 -2.71 8.34
CA ASN A 79 -12.20 -1.58 8.37
C ASN A 79 -11.56 -0.24 7.99
N LEU A 80 -10.34 -0.21 7.48
CA LEU A 80 -9.75 1.03 6.97
C LEU A 80 -10.64 1.60 5.87
N GLU A 81 -11.11 2.83 6.04
CA GLU A 81 -11.99 3.52 5.11
C GLU A 81 -11.24 4.54 4.27
N SER A 82 -10.33 5.31 4.87
CA SER A 82 -9.60 6.36 4.19
C SER A 82 -8.20 6.58 4.73
N VAL A 83 -7.38 7.24 3.92
CA VAL A 83 -6.02 7.69 4.28
C VAL A 83 -5.82 9.14 3.85
N PRO A 84 -4.77 9.85 4.33
CA PRO A 84 -4.45 11.18 3.87
C PRO A 84 -4.32 11.25 2.34
N SER A 85 -4.76 12.35 1.74
CA SER A 85 -4.71 12.57 0.28
C SER A 85 -3.31 12.91 -0.25
N TYR A 86 -2.27 12.64 0.50
CA TYR A 86 -0.87 12.84 0.12
C TYR A 86 0.00 11.69 0.63
N LEU A 87 1.09 11.40 -0.06
CA LEU A 87 2.16 10.51 0.39
C LEU A 87 3.40 11.37 0.69
N PRO A 88 4.05 11.22 1.85
CA PRO A 88 5.30 11.94 2.12
C PRO A 88 6.36 11.68 1.05
N SER A 89 7.02 12.73 0.56
CA SER A 89 7.91 12.68 -0.61
C SER A 89 9.21 11.88 -0.39
N ASN A 90 9.55 11.60 0.86
CA ASN A 90 10.72 10.78 1.22
C ASN A 90 10.43 9.26 1.25
N ILE A 91 9.16 8.84 1.06
CA ILE A 91 8.78 7.42 1.12
C ILE A 91 9.01 6.76 -0.24
N THR A 92 10.00 5.90 -0.32
CA THR A 92 10.36 5.17 -1.55
C THR A 92 9.84 3.73 -1.58
N ASN A 93 9.34 3.21 -0.47
CA ASN A 93 8.82 1.85 -0.36
C ASN A 93 7.50 1.84 0.41
N ILE A 94 6.43 1.42 -0.27
CA ILE A 94 5.08 1.26 0.29
C ILE A 94 4.61 -0.20 0.19
N SER A 95 5.55 -1.14 0.17
CA SER A 95 5.24 -2.56 0.15
C SER A 95 4.35 -2.95 1.33
N TYR A 96 3.31 -3.73 1.05
CA TYR A 96 2.34 -4.23 2.03
C TYR A 96 1.51 -3.15 2.76
N LEU A 97 1.59 -1.87 2.38
CA LEU A 97 0.97 -0.75 3.12
C LEU A 97 -0.52 -0.98 3.42
N PHE A 98 -1.28 -1.48 2.46
CA PHE A 98 -2.70 -1.81 2.60
C PHE A 98 -2.98 -3.31 2.59
N SER A 99 -1.94 -4.14 2.73
CA SER A 99 -2.11 -5.59 2.69
C SER A 99 -3.18 -6.05 3.66
N LYS A 100 -4.19 -6.78 3.14
CA LYS A 100 -5.34 -7.30 3.91
C LYS A 100 -6.32 -6.24 4.46
N CYS A 101 -6.24 -5.00 4.01
CA CYS A 101 -7.28 -3.99 4.28
C CYS A 101 -8.53 -4.31 3.44
N ARG A 102 -9.30 -5.31 3.87
CA ARG A 102 -10.34 -5.97 3.06
C ARG A 102 -11.45 -5.05 2.61
N ASN A 103 -11.79 -4.05 3.41
CA ASN A 103 -12.87 -3.10 3.16
C ASN A 103 -12.38 -1.79 2.55
N PHE A 104 -11.07 -1.57 2.45
CA PHE A 104 -10.51 -0.36 1.88
C PHE A 104 -10.89 -0.21 0.40
N THR A 105 -11.53 0.90 0.06
CA THR A 105 -12.00 1.20 -1.30
C THR A 105 -10.99 2.00 -2.12
N GLY A 106 -9.99 2.61 -1.46
CA GLY A 106 -8.98 3.47 -2.05
C GLY A 106 -9.16 4.95 -1.76
N ALA A 107 -10.03 5.34 -0.81
CA ALA A 107 -10.23 6.75 -0.49
C ALA A 107 -8.97 7.39 0.09
N GLY A 108 -8.51 8.48 -0.53
CA GLY A 108 -7.32 9.23 -0.15
C GLY A 108 -6.08 8.95 -1.02
N VAL A 109 -5.99 7.80 -1.70
CA VAL A 109 -4.78 7.47 -2.50
C VAL A 109 -4.77 8.13 -3.88
N GLU A 110 -5.86 8.65 -4.36
CA GLU A 110 -6.05 9.18 -5.73
C GLU A 110 -5.15 10.37 -6.07
N ASN A 111 -4.67 11.10 -5.06
CA ASN A 111 -3.81 12.26 -5.24
C ASN A 111 -2.36 12.02 -4.79
N TRP A 112 -1.99 10.79 -4.46
CA TRP A 112 -0.62 10.51 -4.03
C TRP A 112 0.39 10.74 -5.14
N ASP A 113 1.45 11.46 -4.82
CA ASP A 113 2.63 11.52 -5.67
C ASP A 113 3.51 10.30 -5.38
N VAL A 114 3.55 9.36 -6.33
CA VAL A 114 4.29 8.10 -6.22
C VAL A 114 5.50 8.03 -7.13
N ARG A 115 5.91 9.15 -7.77
CA ARG A 115 7.02 9.18 -8.74
C ARG A 115 8.35 8.69 -8.17
N HIS A 116 8.54 8.82 -6.87
CA HIS A 116 9.74 8.43 -6.14
C HIS A 116 9.65 7.03 -5.52
N VAL A 117 8.49 6.36 -5.63
CA VAL A 117 8.29 5.03 -5.05
C VAL A 117 8.94 3.96 -5.93
N ILE A 118 9.78 3.13 -5.28
CA ILE A 118 10.56 2.07 -5.93
C ILE A 118 9.86 0.71 -5.77
N SER A 119 9.21 0.46 -4.62
CA SER A 119 8.54 -0.82 -4.37
C SER A 119 7.10 -0.62 -3.89
N MET A 120 6.20 -1.34 -4.57
CA MET A 120 4.77 -1.46 -4.26
C MET A 120 4.36 -2.92 -4.07
N LYS A 121 5.32 -3.78 -3.70
CA LYS A 121 5.06 -5.21 -3.50
C LYS A 121 3.88 -5.43 -2.55
N ASN A 122 2.88 -6.20 -2.99
CA ASN A 122 1.69 -6.54 -2.21
C ASN A 122 0.96 -5.34 -1.60
N LEU A 123 1.06 -4.16 -2.21
CA LEU A 123 0.49 -2.92 -1.70
C LEU A 123 -0.99 -3.07 -1.35
N PHE A 124 -1.79 -3.61 -2.26
CA PHE A 124 -3.23 -3.84 -2.06
C PHE A 124 -3.57 -5.33 -1.95
N TYR A 125 -2.62 -6.17 -1.58
CA TYR A 125 -2.85 -7.61 -1.43
C TYR A 125 -4.05 -7.90 -0.54
N LYS A 126 -5.06 -8.64 -1.07
CA LYS A 126 -6.32 -8.95 -0.37
C LYS A 126 -7.16 -7.74 0.06
N CYS A 127 -7.03 -6.61 -0.62
CA CYS A 127 -7.97 -5.51 -0.52
C CYS A 127 -9.21 -5.81 -1.39
N TYR A 128 -10.11 -6.62 -0.89
CA TYR A 128 -11.21 -7.20 -1.69
C TYR A 128 -12.14 -6.16 -2.31
N LYS A 129 -12.30 -5.00 -1.65
CA LYS A 129 -13.17 -3.90 -2.11
C LYS A 129 -12.43 -2.76 -2.79
N PHE A 130 -11.10 -2.88 -2.91
CA PHE A 130 -10.32 -1.83 -3.54
C PHE A 130 -10.74 -1.61 -4.99
N ASN A 131 -11.11 -0.37 -5.32
CA ASN A 131 -11.35 0.10 -6.67
C ASN A 131 -11.02 1.60 -6.79
N GLY A 132 -9.95 2.04 -6.12
CA GLY A 132 -9.46 3.41 -6.11
C GLY A 132 -9.02 3.88 -7.49
N ASP A 133 -9.20 5.16 -7.77
CA ASP A 133 -8.71 5.76 -8.99
C ASP A 133 -7.22 6.07 -8.87
N LEU A 134 -6.41 5.37 -9.67
CA LEU A 134 -4.96 5.52 -9.75
C LEU A 134 -4.51 6.19 -11.06
N SER A 135 -5.42 6.82 -11.78
CA SER A 135 -5.13 7.42 -13.10
C SER A 135 -4.07 8.52 -13.05
N LYS A 136 -3.86 9.14 -11.89
CA LYS A 136 -2.83 10.17 -11.68
C LYS A 136 -1.47 9.61 -11.24
N TRP A 137 -1.39 8.32 -10.92
CA TRP A 137 -0.15 7.73 -10.44
C TRP A 137 0.87 7.60 -11.56
N ASN A 138 1.95 8.35 -11.48
CA ASN A 138 3.14 8.18 -12.32
C ASN A 138 4.15 7.32 -11.56
N THR A 139 4.41 6.11 -12.07
CA THR A 139 5.25 5.12 -11.40
C THR A 139 6.64 5.00 -12.05
N GLU A 140 7.22 6.12 -12.48
CA GLU A 140 8.49 6.18 -13.24
C GLU A 140 9.71 5.62 -12.52
N SER A 141 9.65 5.43 -11.19
CA SER A 141 10.73 4.82 -10.40
C SER A 141 10.44 3.40 -9.96
N LEU A 142 9.26 2.84 -10.31
CA LEU A 142 8.82 1.55 -9.82
C LEU A 142 9.67 0.40 -10.37
N VAL A 143 10.13 -0.47 -9.47
CA VAL A 143 10.97 -1.65 -9.77
C VAL A 143 10.28 -2.96 -9.39
N ASP A 144 9.58 -3.00 -8.25
CA ASP A 144 8.88 -4.20 -7.76
C ASP A 144 7.39 -3.89 -7.56
N MET A 145 6.53 -4.55 -8.36
CA MET A 145 5.08 -4.49 -8.23
C MET A 145 4.45 -5.87 -8.03
N ARG A 146 5.21 -6.83 -7.54
CA ARG A 146 4.74 -8.18 -7.26
C ARG A 146 3.49 -8.16 -6.39
N GLY A 147 2.43 -8.86 -6.80
CA GLY A 147 1.18 -9.00 -6.06
C GLY A 147 0.46 -7.69 -5.73
N ILE A 148 0.75 -6.59 -6.44
CA ILE A 148 0.21 -5.25 -6.12
C ILE A 148 -1.32 -5.26 -6.00
N PHE A 149 -2.04 -5.96 -6.89
CA PHE A 149 -3.50 -6.11 -6.89
C PHE A 149 -3.95 -7.55 -6.69
N GLU A 150 -3.10 -8.41 -6.15
CA GLU A 150 -3.44 -9.80 -5.90
C GLU A 150 -4.66 -9.89 -4.95
N ASN A 151 -5.72 -10.58 -5.39
CA ASN A 151 -7.00 -10.68 -4.68
C ASN A 151 -7.75 -9.33 -4.49
N CYS A 152 -7.55 -8.35 -5.36
CA CYS A 152 -8.39 -7.15 -5.43
C CYS A 152 -9.62 -7.45 -6.30
N TYR A 153 -10.64 -8.06 -5.72
CA TYR A 153 -11.78 -8.66 -6.48
C TYR A 153 -12.57 -7.64 -7.27
N LEU A 154 -12.64 -6.38 -6.82
CA LEU A 154 -13.44 -5.32 -7.44
C LEU A 154 -12.60 -4.31 -8.22
N PHE A 155 -11.27 -4.47 -8.25
CA PHE A 155 -10.41 -3.52 -8.94
C PHE A 155 -10.57 -3.64 -10.46
N ASN A 156 -10.99 -2.54 -11.08
CA ASN A 156 -11.09 -2.43 -12.56
C ASN A 156 -10.92 -0.97 -13.05
N LYS A 157 -10.02 -0.20 -12.43
CA LYS A 157 -9.69 1.15 -12.88
C LYS A 157 -8.54 1.13 -13.87
N PRO A 158 -8.55 2.03 -14.88
CA PRO A 158 -7.45 2.11 -15.84
C PRO A 158 -6.15 2.56 -15.18
N LEU A 159 -5.02 2.05 -15.67
CA LEU A 159 -3.67 2.34 -15.20
C LEU A 159 -2.88 3.13 -16.24
N LEU A 160 -3.48 4.20 -16.77
CA LEU A 160 -2.99 4.93 -17.94
C LEU A 160 -1.60 5.55 -17.78
N ASN A 161 -1.26 6.00 -16.56
CA ASN A 161 0.01 6.65 -16.25
C ASN A 161 1.02 5.73 -15.56
N PHE A 162 0.67 4.44 -15.41
CA PHE A 162 1.62 3.48 -14.86
C PHE A 162 2.78 3.28 -15.83
N LYS A 163 3.98 3.63 -15.39
CA LYS A 163 5.24 3.35 -16.06
C LYS A 163 5.82 2.07 -15.48
N VAL A 164 6.09 1.10 -16.34
CA VAL A 164 6.66 -0.20 -15.90
C VAL A 164 8.02 -0.48 -16.54
N ASP A 165 8.60 0.53 -17.20
CA ASP A 165 9.86 0.40 -17.93
C ASP A 165 11.03 -0.06 -17.04
N LYS A 166 10.97 0.20 -15.73
CA LYS A 166 11.99 -0.20 -14.75
C LYS A 166 11.60 -1.42 -13.93
N VAL A 167 10.36 -1.93 -14.11
CA VAL A 167 9.86 -3.06 -13.32
C VAL A 167 10.59 -4.33 -13.75
N VAL A 168 11.08 -5.07 -12.74
CA VAL A 168 11.75 -6.37 -12.92
C VAL A 168 10.95 -7.53 -12.36
N ASP A 169 9.95 -7.26 -11.51
CA ASP A 169 9.12 -8.29 -10.91
C ASP A 169 7.66 -7.83 -10.83
N MET A 170 6.78 -8.55 -11.52
CA MET A 170 5.33 -8.36 -11.49
C MET A 170 4.58 -9.68 -11.30
N ASP A 171 5.21 -10.67 -10.65
CA ASP A 171 4.57 -11.92 -10.29
C ASP A 171 3.26 -11.66 -9.56
N ARG A 172 2.19 -12.35 -9.96
CA ARG A 172 0.86 -12.27 -9.35
C ARG A 172 0.26 -10.87 -9.29
N ALA A 173 0.75 -9.91 -10.10
CA ALA A 173 0.31 -8.52 -10.01
C ALA A 173 -1.22 -8.35 -10.07
N PHE A 174 -1.92 -9.16 -10.86
CA PHE A 174 -3.39 -9.18 -10.99
C PHE A 174 -4.01 -10.54 -10.69
N SER A 175 -3.29 -11.44 -10.00
CA SER A 175 -3.85 -12.74 -9.63
C SER A 175 -5.12 -12.59 -8.80
N ASN A 176 -6.20 -13.28 -9.18
CA ASN A 176 -7.54 -13.15 -8.59
C ASN A 176 -8.13 -11.72 -8.59
N ALA A 177 -7.68 -10.82 -9.44
CA ALA A 177 -8.36 -9.56 -9.72
C ALA A 177 -9.57 -9.82 -10.64
N ARG A 178 -10.64 -10.35 -10.08
CA ARG A 178 -11.73 -11.07 -10.77
C ARG A 178 -12.46 -10.29 -11.87
N VAL A 179 -12.46 -8.96 -11.77
CA VAL A 179 -13.13 -8.09 -12.73
C VAL A 179 -12.16 -7.22 -13.51
N PHE A 180 -10.84 -7.32 -13.22
CA PHE A 180 -9.85 -6.49 -13.88
C PHE A 180 -9.67 -6.91 -15.34
N ASN A 181 -10.01 -6.02 -16.26
CA ASN A 181 -9.82 -6.21 -17.71
C ASN A 181 -9.49 -4.88 -18.40
N GLN A 182 -8.57 -4.10 -17.83
CA GLN A 182 -8.12 -2.86 -18.45
C GLN A 182 -6.95 -3.10 -19.41
N TYR A 183 -6.85 -2.26 -20.42
CA TYR A 183 -5.81 -2.35 -21.44
C TYR A 183 -4.42 -2.03 -20.86
N LEU A 184 -3.49 -2.95 -20.99
CA LEU A 184 -2.09 -2.87 -20.56
C LEU A 184 -1.10 -2.93 -21.71
N GLY A 185 -1.56 -2.94 -22.97
CA GLY A 185 -0.69 -3.06 -24.16
C GLY A 185 0.30 -1.89 -24.33
N ASN A 186 0.15 -0.80 -23.58
CA ASN A 186 1.11 0.31 -23.56
C ASN A 186 2.27 0.10 -22.55
N TRP A 187 2.24 -0.99 -21.79
CA TRP A 187 3.30 -1.26 -20.80
C TRP A 187 4.55 -1.77 -21.48
N CYS A 188 5.66 -1.04 -21.33
CA CYS A 188 6.97 -1.46 -21.77
C CYS A 188 7.56 -2.45 -20.75
N VAL A 189 7.56 -3.73 -21.08
CA VAL A 189 7.99 -4.82 -20.18
C VAL A 189 9.37 -5.39 -20.52
N THR A 190 10.21 -4.61 -21.17
CA THR A 190 11.54 -5.06 -21.64
C THR A 190 12.51 -5.50 -20.55
N ASN A 191 12.29 -5.07 -19.31
CA ASN A 191 13.10 -5.47 -18.15
C ASN A 191 12.56 -6.72 -17.43
N ILE A 192 11.45 -7.28 -17.89
CA ILE A 192 10.93 -8.55 -17.39
C ILE A 192 11.62 -9.68 -18.16
N MET A 193 12.60 -10.33 -17.51
CA MET A 193 13.46 -11.34 -18.15
C MET A 193 12.75 -12.69 -18.34
N GLU A 194 11.77 -12.99 -17.51
CA GLU A 194 11.00 -14.24 -17.56
C GLU A 194 9.51 -13.93 -17.43
N LYS A 195 8.67 -14.77 -18.02
CA LYS A 195 7.20 -14.61 -17.90
C LYS A 195 6.81 -14.60 -16.43
N PRO A 196 6.16 -13.53 -15.94
CA PRO A 196 5.79 -13.43 -14.53
C PRO A 196 4.85 -14.56 -14.11
N SER A 197 5.18 -15.22 -13.00
CA SER A 197 4.39 -16.31 -12.45
C SER A 197 3.03 -15.81 -11.97
N GLY A 198 1.95 -16.41 -12.46
CA GLY A 198 0.60 -16.10 -12.01
C GLY A 198 0.16 -14.65 -12.24
N PHE A 199 0.76 -13.93 -13.19
CA PHE A 199 0.51 -12.49 -13.43
C PHE A 199 -0.97 -12.12 -13.37
N SER A 200 -1.82 -12.88 -14.06
CA SER A 200 -3.25 -12.64 -14.17
C SER A 200 -4.11 -13.89 -13.93
N ASP A 201 -3.58 -14.87 -13.17
CA ASP A 201 -4.31 -16.09 -12.86
C ASP A 201 -5.66 -15.77 -12.21
N SER A 202 -6.75 -16.37 -12.74
CA SER A 202 -8.09 -16.15 -12.22
C SER A 202 -8.57 -14.68 -12.23
N SER A 203 -7.95 -13.83 -13.06
CA SER A 203 -8.47 -12.49 -13.37
C SER A 203 -9.38 -12.51 -14.57
N ALA A 204 -10.06 -11.39 -14.86
CA ALA A 204 -10.82 -11.21 -16.10
C ALA A 204 -9.95 -10.69 -17.27
N LEU A 205 -8.64 -10.49 -17.06
CA LEU A 205 -7.75 -9.90 -18.06
C LEU A 205 -7.63 -10.79 -19.30
N THR A 206 -8.07 -10.27 -20.43
CA THR A 206 -8.04 -10.98 -21.71
C THR A 206 -6.68 -10.83 -22.40
N ILE A 207 -6.40 -11.71 -23.38
CA ILE A 207 -5.11 -11.71 -24.10
C ILE A 207 -4.88 -10.38 -24.82
N GLU A 208 -5.92 -9.76 -25.35
CA GLU A 208 -5.84 -8.48 -26.09
C GLU A 208 -5.44 -7.32 -25.17
N ASN A 209 -5.64 -7.46 -23.88
CA ASN A 209 -5.34 -6.44 -22.88
C ASN A 209 -4.01 -6.67 -22.15
N LEU A 210 -3.30 -7.77 -22.42
CA LEU A 210 -2.00 -8.03 -21.83
C LEU A 210 -0.91 -7.05 -22.31
N PRO A 211 0.18 -6.84 -21.52
CA PRO A 211 1.38 -6.18 -22.01
C PRO A 211 1.98 -6.88 -23.23
N VAL A 212 2.54 -6.10 -24.16
CA VAL A 212 3.12 -6.60 -25.43
C VAL A 212 4.64 -6.61 -25.35
#